data_efa93b44a37a6a50ee02cc05d4b02c22
#
_entry.id   efa93b44a37a6a50ee02cc05d4b02c22
#
_cell.length_a   1.000
_cell.length_b   1.000
_cell.length_c   1.000
_cell.angle_alpha   90.00
_cell.angle_beta   90.00
_cell.angle_gamma   90.00
#
_symmetry.space_group_name_H-M   'P 1'
#
loop_
_entity.id
_entity.type
_entity.pdbx_description
1 polymer ?
#
loop_
_entity_poly.entity_id
_entity_poly.type
_entity_poly.pdbx_seq_one_letter_code
_entity_poly.pdbx_strand_id
1 'polypeptide(L)'
;MADFFTLFPTPVYRVNLSNHKEFKEKSVPRLIELFKKEPDKKAKWATMCHTWQAGFNDIVPNYFECIQKEVDVAIEEYCRFLGLPPFKYEKTGWFNVHDSSMYQEVHNHIPAIFSGIYYIQFDKTKDSQAIFRNPSETFLSLMAGSKVPISNPMLLQHTLFDNNFIIEEGDLILFPASLDHLVPKAKQSHDQLRVTLSFNVTPINSVNAIKEWQK
;
A
#
# COMPACT_ATOMS: atom_id res chain seq x y z
N MET A 1 2.98 -41.15 1.63
CA MET A 1 3.17 -39.89 0.87
C MET A 1 3.46 -38.80 1.88
N ALA A 2 4.38 -37.90 1.60
CA ALA A 2 4.62 -36.72 2.48
C ALA A 2 3.73 -35.58 2.01
N ASP A 3 3.08 -34.89 2.95
CA ASP A 3 2.26 -33.73 2.67
C ASP A 3 3.05 -32.44 2.98
N PHE A 4 2.90 -31.43 2.14
CA PHE A 4 3.54 -30.13 2.30
C PHE A 4 2.49 -29.06 2.53
N PHE A 5 2.66 -28.27 3.56
CA PHE A 5 1.76 -27.17 3.93
C PHE A 5 2.51 -25.85 3.91
N THR A 6 1.87 -24.80 3.39
CA THR A 6 2.31 -23.42 3.58
C THR A 6 1.60 -22.84 4.78
N LEU A 7 2.35 -22.34 5.75
CA LEU A 7 1.80 -21.72 6.96
C LEU A 7 2.00 -20.21 6.90
N PHE A 8 1.02 -19.46 7.43
CA PHE A 8 1.06 -18.02 7.62
C PHE A 8 1.21 -17.20 6.31
N PRO A 9 0.41 -17.48 5.26
CA PRO A 9 0.41 -16.64 4.08
C PRO A 9 -0.01 -15.22 4.42
N THR A 10 0.68 -14.23 3.87
CA THR A 10 0.30 -12.82 4.02
C THR A 10 -0.58 -12.41 2.84
N PRO A 11 -1.87 -12.18 3.04
CA PRO A 11 -2.76 -11.80 1.96
C PRO A 11 -2.53 -10.36 1.53
N VAL A 12 -2.47 -10.12 0.23
CA VAL A 12 -2.50 -8.79 -0.39
C VAL A 12 -3.62 -8.80 -1.43
N TYR A 13 -4.52 -7.84 -1.33
CA TYR A 13 -5.62 -7.65 -2.27
C TYR A 13 -5.24 -6.61 -3.32
N ARG A 14 -5.67 -6.78 -4.56
CA ARG A 14 -5.49 -5.81 -5.63
C ARG A 14 -6.76 -5.70 -6.48
N VAL A 15 -7.14 -4.48 -6.80
CA VAL A 15 -8.24 -4.17 -7.73
C VAL A 15 -7.91 -2.90 -8.51
N ASN A 16 -8.30 -2.83 -9.78
CA ASN A 16 -8.25 -1.59 -10.55
C ASN A 16 -9.56 -0.85 -10.39
N LEU A 17 -9.51 0.44 -10.00
CA LEU A 17 -10.70 1.22 -9.69
C LEU A 17 -11.36 1.75 -10.97
N SER A 18 -12.67 1.57 -11.10
CA SER A 18 -13.42 1.87 -12.33
C SER A 18 -13.51 3.38 -12.60
N ASN A 19 -13.60 4.20 -11.56
CA ASN A 19 -13.67 5.66 -11.66
C ASN A 19 -12.28 6.34 -11.71
N HIS A 20 -11.22 5.54 -11.90
CA HIS A 20 -9.84 6.02 -11.88
C HIS A 20 -9.60 7.22 -12.81
N LYS A 21 -10.02 7.13 -14.05
CA LYS A 21 -9.76 8.18 -15.06
C LYS A 21 -10.30 9.53 -14.61
N GLU A 22 -11.56 9.58 -14.21
CA GLU A 22 -12.21 10.81 -13.75
C GLU A 22 -11.50 11.37 -12.51
N PHE A 23 -11.20 10.51 -11.54
CA PHE A 23 -10.50 10.91 -10.32
C PHE A 23 -9.11 11.47 -10.64
N LYS A 24 -8.33 10.81 -11.47
CA LYS A 24 -6.99 11.26 -11.89
C LYS A 24 -7.06 12.64 -12.55
N GLU A 25 -7.95 12.81 -13.53
CA GLU A 25 -8.08 14.08 -14.28
C GLU A 25 -8.38 15.27 -13.35
N LYS A 26 -9.14 15.05 -12.29
CA LYS A 26 -9.52 16.09 -11.32
C LYS A 26 -8.49 16.32 -10.22
N SER A 27 -7.84 15.26 -9.73
CA SER A 27 -6.98 15.32 -8.54
C SER A 27 -5.52 15.62 -8.84
N VAL A 28 -4.94 15.00 -9.88
CA VAL A 28 -3.51 15.09 -10.17
C VAL A 28 -3.05 16.51 -10.47
N PRO A 29 -3.74 17.34 -11.28
CA PRO A 29 -3.30 18.71 -11.52
C PRO A 29 -3.20 19.53 -10.21
N ARG A 30 -4.17 19.33 -9.30
CA ARG A 30 -4.18 20.01 -8.01
C ARG A 30 -3.05 19.56 -7.11
N LEU A 31 -2.77 18.28 -7.05
CA LEU A 31 -1.67 17.72 -6.26
C LEU A 31 -0.31 18.18 -6.79
N ILE A 32 -0.15 18.23 -8.10
CA ILE A 32 1.07 18.77 -8.73
C ILE A 32 1.24 20.28 -8.44
N GLU A 33 0.15 21.04 -8.45
CA GLU A 33 0.19 22.46 -8.08
C GLU A 33 0.65 22.65 -6.63
N LEU A 34 0.12 21.87 -5.71
CA LEU A 34 0.53 21.88 -4.30
C LEU A 34 2.01 21.49 -4.16
N PHE A 35 2.44 20.45 -4.83
CA PHE A 35 3.84 20.02 -4.85
C PHE A 35 4.79 21.13 -5.33
N LYS A 36 4.42 21.83 -6.40
CA LYS A 36 5.23 22.94 -6.94
C LYS A 36 5.29 24.15 -6.02
N LYS A 37 4.24 24.41 -5.24
CA LYS A 37 4.17 25.54 -4.30
C LYS A 37 4.96 25.30 -3.01
N GLU A 38 5.20 24.07 -2.64
CA GLU A 38 5.83 23.70 -1.37
C GLU A 38 7.04 22.75 -1.56
N PRO A 39 8.00 23.08 -2.44
CA PRO A 39 9.09 22.17 -2.80
C PRO A 39 10.01 21.81 -1.62
N ASP A 40 10.03 22.63 -0.57
CA ASP A 40 10.97 22.46 0.56
C ASP A 40 10.35 21.81 1.79
N LYS A 41 9.06 21.47 1.80
CA LYS A 41 8.46 20.70 2.89
C LYS A 41 8.86 19.24 2.78
N LYS A 42 10.12 18.95 3.13
CA LYS A 42 10.58 17.57 3.37
C LYS A 42 9.78 16.99 4.51
N ALA A 43 9.31 15.76 4.33
CA ALA A 43 8.73 15.01 5.43
C ALA A 43 9.69 15.00 6.62
N LYS A 44 9.18 15.07 7.84
CA LYS A 44 9.99 15.07 9.07
C LYS A 44 10.70 13.73 9.34
N TRP A 45 10.48 12.74 8.48
CA TRP A 45 11.02 11.39 8.56
C TRP A 45 12.20 11.28 7.60
N ALA A 46 13.01 10.25 7.74
CA ALA A 46 14.08 9.91 6.79
C ALA A 46 13.56 9.53 5.39
N THR A 47 12.39 9.98 5.02
CA THR A 47 11.72 9.76 3.74
C THR A 47 11.88 10.98 2.85
N MET A 48 12.18 10.72 1.61
CA MET A 48 12.25 11.74 0.56
C MET A 48 10.96 11.71 -0.26
N CYS A 49 9.87 12.21 0.30
CA CYS A 49 8.61 12.37 -0.41
C CYS A 49 7.82 13.57 0.11
N HIS A 50 7.00 14.16 -0.73
CA HIS A 50 6.00 15.11 -0.30
C HIS A 50 4.72 14.36 0.08
N THR A 51 4.31 14.55 1.34
CA THR A 51 3.13 13.91 1.90
C THR A 51 2.22 14.99 2.48
N TRP A 52 0.97 15.01 2.04
CA TRP A 52 -0.06 15.84 2.62
C TRP A 52 -1.00 14.97 3.42
N GLN A 53 -0.90 15.05 4.75
CA GLN A 53 -1.92 14.48 5.61
C GLN A 53 -3.19 15.30 5.46
N ALA A 54 -4.24 14.64 5.05
CA ALA A 54 -5.57 15.20 4.96
C ALA A 54 -6.55 14.18 5.48
N GLY A 55 -7.62 14.66 6.10
CA GLY A 55 -8.83 13.84 6.12
C GLY A 55 -9.15 13.45 4.68
N PHE A 56 -9.80 12.32 4.47
CA PHE A 56 -10.12 11.81 3.13
C PHE A 56 -10.84 12.83 2.23
N ASN A 57 -11.37 13.91 2.81
CA ASN A 57 -12.14 14.96 2.10
C ASN A 57 -11.40 16.31 1.97
N ASP A 58 -10.24 16.50 2.62
CA ASP A 58 -9.72 17.87 2.80
C ASP A 58 -8.88 18.39 1.63
N ILE A 59 -8.21 17.50 0.87
CA ILE A 59 -7.36 17.93 -0.26
C ILE A 59 -8.15 17.99 -1.57
N VAL A 60 -9.15 17.12 -1.75
CA VAL A 60 -9.95 17.05 -2.97
C VAL A 60 -11.44 16.92 -2.60
N PRO A 61 -12.02 17.99 -1.99
CA PRO A 61 -13.43 17.99 -1.64
C PRO A 61 -14.27 17.79 -2.92
N ASN A 62 -15.33 17.00 -2.82
CA ASN A 62 -16.29 16.69 -3.88
C ASN A 62 -15.84 15.71 -4.99
N TYR A 63 -14.55 15.36 -5.12
CA TYR A 63 -14.10 14.37 -6.10
C TYR A 63 -13.90 12.99 -5.50
N PHE A 64 -13.93 12.91 -4.19
CA PHE A 64 -13.57 11.73 -3.42
C PHE A 64 -14.70 10.71 -3.32
N GLU A 65 -15.96 11.13 -3.43
CA GLU A 65 -17.10 10.24 -3.18
C GLU A 65 -17.13 9.00 -4.07
N CYS A 66 -16.76 9.15 -5.36
CA CYS A 66 -16.76 8.01 -6.28
C CYS A 66 -15.68 6.98 -5.90
N ILE A 67 -14.46 7.46 -5.62
CA ILE A 67 -13.34 6.60 -5.21
C ILE A 67 -13.56 6.07 -3.80
N GLN A 68 -14.14 6.86 -2.89
CA GLN A 68 -14.41 6.41 -1.53
C GLN A 68 -15.32 5.19 -1.48
N LYS A 69 -16.36 5.16 -2.31
CA LYS A 69 -17.27 4.00 -2.43
C LYS A 69 -16.54 2.75 -2.94
N GLU A 70 -15.69 2.91 -3.96
CA GLU A 70 -14.91 1.78 -4.48
C GLU A 70 -13.88 1.27 -3.45
N VAL A 71 -13.26 2.18 -2.69
CA VAL A 71 -12.37 1.82 -1.58
C VAL A 71 -13.11 1.06 -0.49
N ASP A 72 -14.33 1.50 -0.13
CA ASP A 72 -15.15 0.80 0.87
C ASP A 72 -15.53 -0.60 0.40
N VAL A 73 -15.93 -0.76 -0.86
CA VAL A 73 -16.21 -2.08 -1.45
C VAL A 73 -14.96 -2.97 -1.41
N ALA A 74 -13.79 -2.44 -1.77
CA ALA A 74 -12.53 -3.19 -1.72
C ALA A 74 -12.18 -3.64 -0.30
N ILE A 75 -12.39 -2.78 0.72
CA ILE A 75 -12.18 -3.13 2.13
C ILE A 75 -13.14 -4.25 2.55
N GLU A 76 -14.42 -4.16 2.18
CA GLU A 76 -15.42 -5.19 2.49
C GLU A 76 -15.07 -6.55 1.84
N GLU A 77 -14.63 -6.54 0.58
CA GLU A 77 -14.18 -7.74 -0.12
C GLU A 77 -12.94 -8.35 0.54
N TYR A 78 -11.98 -7.53 0.93
CA TYR A 78 -10.79 -7.98 1.63
C TYR A 78 -11.13 -8.58 3.00
N CYS A 79 -12.01 -7.94 3.78
CA CYS A 79 -12.53 -8.47 5.04
C CYS A 79 -13.23 -9.81 4.84
N ARG A 80 -14.07 -9.93 3.82
CA ARG A 80 -14.78 -11.18 3.50
C ARG A 80 -13.81 -12.32 3.14
N PHE A 81 -12.78 -12.01 2.35
CA PHE A 81 -11.72 -12.97 2.03
C PHE A 81 -10.98 -13.45 3.29
N LEU A 82 -10.74 -12.56 4.25
CA LEU A 82 -10.09 -12.88 5.52
C LEU A 82 -11.02 -13.59 6.52
N GLY A 83 -12.31 -13.77 6.21
CA GLY A 83 -13.28 -14.32 7.14
C GLY A 83 -13.63 -13.40 8.31
N LEU A 84 -13.38 -12.10 8.20
CA LEU A 84 -13.70 -11.13 9.23
C LEU A 84 -15.18 -10.77 9.20
N PRO A 85 -15.85 -10.67 10.37
CA PRO A 85 -17.20 -10.14 10.44
C PRO A 85 -17.22 -8.64 10.07
N PRO A 86 -18.37 -8.09 9.65
CA PRO A 86 -18.53 -6.67 9.46
C PRO A 86 -18.21 -5.90 10.75
N PHE A 87 -17.40 -4.85 10.65
CA PHE A 87 -17.06 -3.97 11.75
C PHE A 87 -17.07 -2.51 11.31
N LYS A 88 -17.22 -1.61 12.28
CA LYS A 88 -17.11 -0.17 12.03
C LYS A 88 -15.65 0.24 12.03
N TYR A 89 -15.25 1.06 11.07
CA TYR A 89 -13.88 1.55 10.95
C TYR A 89 -13.86 3.03 10.56
N GLU A 90 -12.73 3.64 10.82
CA GLU A 90 -12.35 4.94 10.29
C GLU A 90 -11.22 4.76 9.27
N LYS A 91 -11.14 5.67 8.32
CA LYS A 91 -10.04 5.76 7.34
C LYS A 91 -9.30 7.07 7.55
N THR A 92 -8.00 6.99 7.71
CA THR A 92 -7.09 8.14 7.65
C THR A 92 -6.21 8.00 6.43
N GLY A 93 -6.06 9.06 5.64
CA GLY A 93 -5.32 8.99 4.39
C GLY A 93 -4.42 10.18 4.15
N TRP A 94 -3.49 10.02 3.20
CA TRP A 94 -2.58 11.06 2.75
C TRP A 94 -2.18 10.84 1.31
N PHE A 95 -1.94 11.93 0.59
CA PHE A 95 -1.38 11.87 -0.75
C PHE A 95 0.14 11.94 -0.72
N ASN A 96 0.78 11.15 -1.56
CA ASN A 96 2.22 11.20 -1.78
C ASN A 96 2.48 11.63 -3.22
N VAL A 97 3.40 12.59 -3.38
CA VAL A 97 3.91 12.99 -4.69
C VAL A 97 5.41 12.79 -4.68
N HIS A 98 5.89 11.97 -5.60
CA HIS A 98 7.30 11.62 -5.73
C HIS A 98 7.83 12.04 -7.10
N ASP A 99 8.97 12.71 -7.12
CA ASP A 99 9.81 12.74 -8.30
C ASP A 99 10.66 11.46 -8.39
N SER A 100 11.42 11.31 -9.46
CA SER A 100 12.20 10.09 -9.71
C SER A 100 13.32 9.83 -8.68
N SER A 101 13.71 10.84 -7.89
CA SER A 101 14.76 10.74 -6.87
C SER A 101 14.25 10.38 -5.49
N MET A 102 12.95 10.53 -5.26
CA MET A 102 12.31 10.34 -3.95
C MET A 102 12.03 8.88 -3.66
N TYR A 103 12.04 8.51 -2.38
CA TYR A 103 11.82 7.16 -1.88
C TYR A 103 11.16 7.20 -0.50
N GLN A 104 10.60 6.07 -0.09
CA GLN A 104 10.07 5.84 1.25
C GLN A 104 10.84 4.69 1.89
N GLU A 105 11.36 4.90 3.10
CA GLU A 105 12.06 3.86 3.86
C GLU A 105 11.14 2.74 4.33
N VAL A 106 11.73 1.66 4.82
CA VAL A 106 10.99 0.53 5.42
C VAL A 106 10.20 1.01 6.62
N HIS A 107 8.91 0.75 6.61
CA HIS A 107 7.99 1.12 7.69
C HIS A 107 6.74 0.24 7.66
N ASN A 108 5.91 0.37 8.69
CA ASN A 108 4.57 -0.19 8.79
C ASN A 108 3.60 0.82 9.42
N HIS A 109 2.35 0.45 9.57
CA HIS A 109 1.30 1.36 10.03
C HIS A 109 0.54 0.88 11.26
N ILE A 110 1.20 0.12 12.15
CA ILE A 110 0.61 -0.23 13.45
C ILE A 110 0.28 1.07 14.21
N PRO A 111 -0.93 1.22 14.83
CA PRO A 111 -1.89 0.16 15.20
C PRO A 111 -3.07 -0.04 14.24
N ALA A 112 -3.06 0.49 13.03
CA ALA A 112 -4.09 0.18 12.05
C ALA A 112 -4.13 -1.33 11.77
N ILE A 113 -5.25 -1.85 11.27
CA ILE A 113 -5.38 -3.26 10.89
C ILE A 113 -5.03 -3.49 9.43
N PHE A 114 -5.44 -2.57 8.55
CA PHE A 114 -5.13 -2.60 7.13
C PHE A 114 -4.53 -1.28 6.69
N SER A 115 -3.70 -1.35 5.67
CA SER A 115 -3.26 -0.20 4.89
C SER A 115 -3.59 -0.40 3.43
N GLY A 116 -3.77 0.70 2.73
CA GLY A 116 -4.01 0.70 1.29
C GLY A 116 -3.13 1.71 0.57
N ILE A 117 -2.78 1.38 -0.67
CA ILE A 117 -2.11 2.30 -1.60
C ILE A 117 -2.88 2.29 -2.92
N TYR A 118 -3.36 3.45 -3.33
CA TYR A 118 -3.99 3.66 -4.62
C TYR A 118 -3.06 4.44 -5.54
N TYR A 119 -2.74 3.86 -6.70
CA TYR A 119 -1.79 4.41 -7.69
C TYR A 119 -2.51 5.31 -8.68
N ILE A 120 -2.56 6.62 -8.39
CA ILE A 120 -3.32 7.60 -9.15
C ILE A 120 -2.60 8.00 -10.44
N GLN A 121 -1.29 8.27 -10.38
CA GLN A 121 -0.43 8.49 -11.52
C GLN A 121 0.83 7.65 -11.37
N PHE A 122 1.00 6.69 -12.27
CA PHE A 122 2.03 5.66 -12.15
C PHE A 122 2.41 5.09 -13.52
N ASP A 123 3.69 5.13 -13.83
CA ASP A 123 4.25 4.45 -15.02
C ASP A 123 5.01 3.20 -14.58
N LYS A 124 4.42 2.02 -14.77
CA LYS A 124 5.00 0.73 -14.36
C LYS A 124 6.38 0.45 -14.97
N THR A 125 6.75 1.14 -16.05
CA THR A 125 8.06 0.96 -16.71
C THR A 125 9.13 1.84 -16.10
N LYS A 126 8.75 2.96 -15.50
CA LYS A 126 9.66 3.98 -14.96
C LYS A 126 9.62 4.08 -13.46
N ASP A 127 8.43 4.05 -12.87
CA ASP A 127 8.23 4.15 -11.43
C ASP A 127 8.50 2.84 -10.70
N SER A 128 8.81 2.95 -9.42
CA SER A 128 8.84 1.82 -8.50
C SER A 128 7.55 1.74 -7.71
N GLN A 129 6.99 0.55 -7.61
CA GLN A 129 5.87 0.24 -6.73
C GLN A 129 6.33 0.02 -5.29
N ALA A 130 5.41 -0.02 -4.33
CA ALA A 130 5.71 -0.48 -2.99
C ALA A 130 6.20 -1.93 -3.02
N ILE A 131 7.24 -2.21 -2.25
CA ILE A 131 7.86 -3.52 -2.09
C ILE A 131 7.64 -3.97 -0.66
N PHE A 132 7.16 -5.19 -0.47
CA PHE A 132 6.90 -5.76 0.85
C PHE A 132 8.09 -6.58 1.33
N ARG A 133 8.40 -6.42 2.61
CA ARG A 133 9.41 -7.22 3.29
C ARG A 133 8.81 -8.55 3.71
N ASN A 134 9.54 -9.63 3.44
CA ASN A 134 9.08 -10.95 3.84
C ASN A 134 9.14 -11.10 5.38
N PRO A 135 8.03 -11.44 6.06
CA PRO A 135 8.03 -11.68 7.50
C PRO A 135 8.94 -12.85 7.93
N SER A 136 9.27 -13.76 7.03
CA SER A 136 10.17 -14.91 7.26
C SER A 136 11.62 -14.64 6.87
N GLU A 137 12.04 -13.38 6.86
CA GLU A 137 13.38 -12.93 6.41
C GLU A 137 14.54 -13.75 7.00
N THR A 138 14.48 -14.06 8.29
CA THR A 138 15.57 -14.80 8.96
C THR A 138 15.83 -16.15 8.31
N PHE A 139 14.80 -16.92 8.01
CA PHE A 139 14.93 -18.22 7.36
C PHE A 139 15.54 -18.07 5.95
N LEU A 140 15.06 -17.12 5.17
CA LEU A 140 15.54 -16.87 3.82
C LEU A 140 16.98 -16.35 3.80
N SER A 141 17.36 -15.51 4.75
CA SER A 141 18.74 -15.03 4.91
C SER A 141 19.71 -16.16 5.24
N LEU A 142 19.29 -17.10 6.08
CA LEU A 142 20.09 -18.30 6.38
C LEU A 142 20.26 -19.19 5.14
N MET A 143 19.19 -19.38 4.37
CA MET A 143 19.24 -20.17 3.13
C MET A 143 20.14 -19.49 2.09
N ALA A 144 20.02 -18.19 1.89
CA ALA A 144 20.87 -17.43 0.97
C ALA A 144 22.36 -17.48 1.38
N GLY A 145 22.64 -17.36 2.69
CA GLY A 145 24.00 -17.47 3.24
C GLY A 145 24.61 -18.86 3.06
N SER A 146 23.80 -19.91 3.00
CA SER A 146 24.25 -21.30 2.79
C SER A 146 24.62 -21.62 1.33
N LYS A 147 24.39 -20.68 0.40
CA LYS A 147 24.56 -20.89 -1.07
C LYS A 147 23.76 -22.05 -1.64
N VAL A 148 22.73 -22.52 -0.94
CA VAL A 148 21.82 -23.54 -1.44
C VAL A 148 20.88 -22.91 -2.46
N PRO A 149 20.86 -23.40 -3.72
CA PRO A 149 19.94 -22.85 -4.70
C PRO A 149 18.49 -23.20 -4.33
N ILE A 150 17.66 -22.19 -4.15
CA ILE A 150 16.22 -22.37 -3.96
C ILE A 150 15.59 -22.46 -5.34
N SER A 151 15.18 -23.65 -5.75
CA SER A 151 14.55 -23.88 -7.07
C SER A 151 13.01 -23.96 -6.99
N ASN A 152 12.44 -24.04 -5.80
CA ASN A 152 11.00 -24.11 -5.63
C ASN A 152 10.36 -22.74 -5.89
N PRO A 153 9.48 -22.58 -6.92
CA PRO A 153 8.83 -21.30 -7.23
C PRO A 153 8.05 -20.71 -6.06
N MET A 154 7.46 -21.54 -5.21
CA MET A 154 6.76 -21.05 -4.00
C MET A 154 7.70 -20.43 -2.99
N LEU A 155 8.94 -20.90 -2.89
CA LEU A 155 9.95 -20.32 -2.00
C LEU A 155 10.67 -19.13 -2.65
N LEU A 156 10.82 -19.12 -3.98
CA LEU A 156 11.34 -17.98 -4.72
C LEU A 156 10.43 -16.75 -4.64
N GLN A 157 9.13 -16.96 -4.38
CA GLN A 157 8.19 -15.88 -4.09
C GLN A 157 8.44 -15.21 -2.73
N HIS A 158 9.40 -15.68 -1.96
CA HIS A 158 9.71 -15.23 -0.61
C HIS A 158 11.10 -14.59 -0.52
N THR A 159 11.58 -13.99 -1.60
CA THR A 159 12.78 -13.15 -1.50
C THR A 159 12.53 -11.97 -0.55
N LEU A 160 13.60 -11.44 0.04
CA LEU A 160 13.53 -10.45 1.12
C LEU A 160 12.66 -9.25 0.79
N PHE A 161 12.65 -8.85 -0.50
CA PHE A 161 11.86 -7.74 -1.03
C PHE A 161 11.41 -8.12 -2.45
N ASP A 162 10.27 -8.77 -2.58
CA ASP A 162 9.74 -9.05 -3.91
C ASP A 162 8.21 -8.95 -3.92
N ASN A 163 7.72 -8.36 -4.99
CA ASN A 163 6.32 -8.39 -5.34
C ASN A 163 6.15 -9.18 -6.63
N ASN A 164 5.58 -10.35 -6.53
CA ASN A 164 5.26 -11.16 -7.71
C ASN A 164 4.06 -10.66 -8.50
N PHE A 165 3.55 -9.49 -8.15
CA PHE A 165 2.46 -8.85 -8.88
C PHE A 165 2.91 -7.50 -9.42
N ILE A 166 2.50 -7.21 -10.65
CA ILE A 166 2.79 -5.94 -11.31
C ILE A 166 1.64 -4.99 -11.01
N ILE A 167 1.97 -3.82 -10.48
CA ILE A 167 1.03 -2.72 -10.28
C ILE A 167 0.89 -1.94 -11.59
N GLU A 168 -0.33 -1.54 -11.87
CA GLU A 168 -0.69 -0.64 -12.94
C GLU A 168 -1.32 0.64 -12.40
N GLU A 169 -1.31 1.68 -13.21
CA GLU A 169 -2.04 2.90 -12.87
C GLU A 169 -3.54 2.59 -12.70
N GLY A 170 -4.14 3.15 -11.66
CA GLY A 170 -5.53 2.85 -11.27
C GLY A 170 -5.67 1.71 -10.26
N ASP A 171 -4.61 0.97 -9.98
CA ASP A 171 -4.66 -0.10 -8.99
C ASP A 171 -4.73 0.44 -7.55
N LEU A 172 -5.61 -0.17 -6.79
CA LEU A 172 -5.66 -0.13 -5.34
C LEU A 172 -5.15 -1.46 -4.80
N ILE A 173 -4.20 -1.40 -3.87
CA ILE A 173 -3.79 -2.57 -3.08
C ILE A 173 -4.19 -2.38 -1.62
N LEU A 174 -4.59 -3.49 -0.97
CA LEU A 174 -4.82 -3.57 0.47
C LEU A 174 -3.96 -4.68 1.07
N PHE A 175 -3.42 -4.42 2.26
CA PHE A 175 -2.53 -5.35 2.95
C PHE A 175 -2.60 -5.14 4.46
N PRO A 176 -2.15 -6.11 5.28
CA PRO A 176 -2.07 -5.94 6.73
C PRO A 176 -1.17 -4.75 7.08
N ALA A 177 -1.64 -3.86 7.94
CA ALA A 177 -0.91 -2.66 8.33
C ALA A 177 0.43 -2.96 9.05
N SER A 178 0.57 -4.16 9.60
CA SER A 178 1.80 -4.65 10.23
C SER A 178 2.86 -5.13 9.23
N LEU A 179 2.51 -5.22 7.93
CA LEU A 179 3.44 -5.69 6.91
C LEU A 179 4.44 -4.58 6.56
N ASP A 180 5.70 -4.81 6.89
CA ASP A 180 6.79 -3.89 6.55
C ASP A 180 6.89 -3.71 5.03
N HIS A 181 7.01 -2.46 4.60
CA HIS A 181 7.14 -2.13 3.20
C HIS A 181 7.97 -0.86 2.99
N LEU A 182 8.42 -0.70 1.77
CA LEU A 182 9.18 0.48 1.33
C LEU A 182 8.77 0.86 -0.09
N VAL A 183 9.14 2.06 -0.51
CA VAL A 183 8.99 2.50 -1.90
C VAL A 183 10.34 2.96 -2.42
N PRO A 184 10.99 2.22 -3.33
CA PRO A 184 12.26 2.62 -3.91
C PRO A 184 12.14 3.89 -4.76
N LYS A 185 13.29 4.50 -5.06
CA LYS A 185 13.39 5.51 -6.13
C LYS A 185 12.85 4.93 -7.43
N ALA A 186 12.47 5.80 -8.36
CA ALA A 186 12.07 5.38 -9.69
C ALA A 186 13.15 4.51 -10.35
N LYS A 187 12.73 3.57 -11.20
CA LYS A 187 13.62 2.65 -11.95
C LYS A 187 14.54 3.42 -12.90
N GLN A 188 14.06 4.56 -13.38
CA GLN A 188 14.81 5.47 -14.23
C GLN A 188 14.37 6.93 -13.99
N SER A 189 15.25 7.87 -14.27
CA SER A 189 14.93 9.30 -14.17
C SER A 189 13.93 9.72 -15.25
N HIS A 190 12.88 10.45 -14.86
CA HIS A 190 11.87 11.02 -15.74
C HIS A 190 11.17 12.20 -15.07
N ASP A 191 10.47 13.01 -15.87
CA ASP A 191 9.85 14.26 -15.41
C ASP A 191 8.43 14.08 -14.85
N GLN A 192 7.79 12.94 -15.11
CA GLN A 192 6.45 12.67 -14.59
C GLN A 192 6.54 12.36 -13.09
N LEU A 193 5.70 13.03 -12.31
CA LEU A 193 5.59 12.76 -10.88
C LEU A 193 4.74 11.51 -10.64
N ARG A 194 5.17 10.62 -9.77
CA ARG A 194 4.34 9.55 -9.25
C ARG A 194 3.40 10.11 -8.18
N VAL A 195 2.12 9.82 -8.28
CA VAL A 195 1.09 10.26 -7.34
C VAL A 195 0.34 9.06 -6.80
N THR A 196 0.31 8.91 -5.47
CA THR A 196 -0.44 7.86 -4.79
C THR A 196 -1.27 8.43 -3.66
N LEU A 197 -2.38 7.76 -3.34
CA LEU A 197 -3.10 7.93 -2.10
C LEU A 197 -2.80 6.74 -1.21
N SER A 198 -2.25 6.99 -0.03
CA SER A 198 -2.10 5.98 1.02
C SER A 198 -3.14 6.20 2.11
N PHE A 199 -3.61 5.14 2.73
CA PHE A 199 -4.56 5.23 3.84
C PHE A 199 -4.46 4.05 4.78
N ASN A 200 -4.93 4.28 6.00
CA ASN A 200 -5.06 3.27 7.05
C ASN A 200 -6.53 3.03 7.37
N VAL A 201 -6.85 1.81 7.74
CA VAL A 201 -8.16 1.37 8.23
C VAL A 201 -8.01 0.97 9.69
N THR A 202 -8.70 1.69 10.57
CA THR A 202 -8.65 1.47 12.03
C THR A 202 -10.04 1.16 12.56
N PRO A 203 -10.24 0.03 13.29
CA PRO A 203 -11.53 -0.28 13.88
C PRO A 203 -11.96 0.75 14.91
N ILE A 204 -13.22 1.13 14.87
CA ILE A 204 -13.84 1.95 15.91
C ILE A 204 -14.36 1.01 17.01
N ASN A 205 -13.97 1.25 18.26
CA ASN A 205 -14.40 0.47 19.44
C ASN A 205 -13.93 -1.00 19.47
N SER A 206 -12.67 -1.24 19.15
CA SER A 206 -12.07 -2.59 19.17
C SER A 206 -12.12 -3.30 20.53
N VAL A 207 -12.34 -2.62 21.64
CA VAL A 207 -12.37 -3.22 22.99
C VAL A 207 -13.61 -4.10 23.22
N ASN A 208 -14.73 -3.83 22.57
CA ASN A 208 -15.94 -4.65 22.73
C ASN A 208 -16.00 -5.82 21.74
N ALA A 209 -15.37 -5.71 20.58
CA ALA A 209 -15.34 -6.79 19.58
C ALA A 209 -14.58 -8.04 20.08
N ILE A 210 -13.49 -7.84 20.85
CA ILE A 210 -12.70 -8.97 21.40
C ILE A 210 -13.51 -9.80 22.41
N LYS A 211 -14.41 -9.18 23.18
CA LYS A 211 -15.26 -9.90 24.15
C LYS A 211 -16.36 -10.77 23.51
N GLU A 212 -16.77 -10.44 22.28
CA GLU A 212 -17.77 -11.26 21.56
C GLU A 212 -17.12 -12.47 20.86
N TRP A 213 -15.84 -12.42 20.58
CA TRP A 213 -15.08 -13.54 20.01
C TRP A 213 -14.70 -14.64 21.01
N GLN A 214 -14.81 -14.35 22.32
CA GLN A 214 -14.48 -15.28 23.40
C GLN A 214 -15.69 -16.03 23.95
N LYS A 215 -16.88 -15.84 23.34
CA LYS A 215 -18.10 -16.58 23.65
C LYS A 215 -18.39 -17.63 22.58
#